data_d1218a60186477ea22bd48a97e5c825a
#
_entry.id   d1218a60186477ea22bd48a97e5c825a
#
_cell.length_a   1.000
_cell.length_b   1.000
_cell.length_c   1.000
_cell.angle_alpha   90.00
_cell.angle_beta   90.00
_cell.angle_gamma   90.00
#
_symmetry.space_group_name_H-M   'P 1'
#
loop_
_entity.id
_entity.type
_entity.pdbx_description
1 polymer ?
#
loop_
_entity_poly.entity_id
_entity_poly.type
_entity_poly.pdbx_seq_one_letter_code
_entity_poly.pdbx_strand_id
1 'polypeptide(L)'
;MAVLKHQFDEDLYTRQMYCLGKHYSEALTAIETNFSTFPVKELQRLGYFHQFKREAVDNISKKKYQKYGFQTTKLSRPLIIAGLVQVVREHPELFNDIATLEEMLTFVRNEKGKAEAQEGKHDDLILGAAIAHYARGQEVVSPPVDKIVLPDTLPADLRRDLERDPAAR
;
A
#
# COMPACT_ATOMS: atom_id res chain seq x y z
N MET A 1 -6.93 -10.08 3.61
CA MET A 1 -5.69 -9.26 3.52
C MET A 1 -4.52 -10.20 3.25
N ALA A 2 -3.58 -9.85 2.35
CA ALA A 2 -2.34 -10.59 2.17
C ALA A 2 -1.21 -9.86 2.89
N VAL A 3 -0.31 -10.61 3.55
CA VAL A 3 0.79 -10.06 4.32
C VAL A 3 2.10 -10.69 3.84
N LEU A 4 3.13 -9.87 3.65
CA LEU A 4 4.50 -10.29 3.38
C LEU A 4 5.41 -9.65 4.43
N LYS A 5 5.95 -10.46 5.34
CA LYS A 5 6.95 -10.03 6.33
C LYS A 5 8.21 -10.86 6.14
N HIS A 6 9.31 -10.21 5.81
CA HIS A 6 10.60 -10.87 5.62
C HIS A 6 11.75 -9.87 5.78
N GLN A 7 12.94 -10.38 6.12
CA GLN A 7 14.19 -9.62 6.18
C GLN A 7 14.93 -9.76 4.85
N PHE A 8 14.42 -9.07 3.82
CA PHE A 8 15.10 -8.94 2.53
C PHE A 8 15.97 -7.69 2.51
N ASP A 9 16.97 -7.69 1.65
CA ASP A 9 17.61 -6.46 1.23
C ASP A 9 16.60 -5.55 0.52
N GLU A 10 16.80 -4.26 0.57
CA GLU A 10 15.83 -3.26 0.13
C GLU A 10 15.45 -3.40 -1.35
N ASP A 11 16.39 -3.80 -2.21
CA ASP A 11 16.15 -4.04 -3.64
C ASP A 11 15.26 -5.28 -3.87
N LEU A 12 15.52 -6.38 -3.17
CA LEU A 12 14.72 -7.61 -3.24
C LEU A 12 13.32 -7.36 -2.69
N TYR A 13 13.20 -6.66 -1.57
CA TYR A 13 11.91 -6.30 -1.00
C TYR A 13 11.09 -5.44 -1.98
N THR A 14 11.73 -4.47 -2.62
CA THR A 14 11.08 -3.62 -3.63
C THR A 14 10.58 -4.41 -4.83
N ARG A 15 11.34 -5.43 -5.27
CA ARG A 15 10.89 -6.35 -6.34
C ARG A 15 9.67 -7.16 -5.92
N GLN A 16 9.64 -7.66 -4.68
CA GLN A 16 8.44 -8.35 -4.16
C GLN A 16 7.22 -7.43 -4.13
N MET A 17 7.41 -6.18 -3.72
CA MET A 17 6.34 -5.16 -3.74
C MET A 17 5.85 -4.90 -5.17
N TYR A 18 6.75 -4.80 -6.15
CA TYR A 18 6.39 -4.69 -7.57
C TYR A 18 5.56 -5.88 -8.04
N CYS A 19 6.00 -7.11 -7.75
CA CYS A 19 5.29 -8.33 -8.13
C CYS A 19 3.90 -8.40 -7.47
N LEU A 20 3.79 -8.08 -6.18
CA LEU A 20 2.51 -8.04 -5.48
C LEU A 20 1.58 -6.97 -6.06
N GLY A 21 2.09 -5.77 -6.33
CA GLY A 21 1.30 -4.71 -6.94
C GLY A 21 0.75 -5.11 -8.30
N LYS A 22 1.56 -5.75 -9.15
CA LYS A 22 1.12 -6.29 -10.44
C LYS A 22 0.11 -7.42 -10.28
N HIS A 23 0.35 -8.36 -9.35
CA HIS A 23 -0.58 -9.46 -9.06
C HIS A 23 -1.97 -8.98 -8.64
N TYR A 24 -2.04 -7.89 -7.88
CA TYR A 24 -3.30 -7.27 -7.46
C TYR A 24 -3.74 -6.12 -8.39
N SER A 25 -3.58 -6.29 -9.70
CA SER A 25 -4.07 -5.38 -10.74
C SER A 25 -3.57 -3.94 -10.59
N GLU A 26 -2.25 -3.81 -10.42
CA GLU A 26 -1.58 -2.51 -10.20
C GLU A 26 -2.08 -1.76 -8.97
N ALA A 27 -2.24 -2.49 -7.86
CA ALA A 27 -2.71 -1.91 -6.60
C ALA A 27 -1.92 -0.68 -6.17
N LEU A 28 -2.59 0.29 -5.55
CA LEU A 28 -1.94 1.46 -4.98
C LEU A 28 -0.90 1.05 -3.93
N THR A 29 0.35 1.45 -4.12
CA THR A 29 1.46 1.14 -3.21
C THR A 29 1.78 2.35 -2.34
N ALA A 30 1.68 2.20 -1.02
CA ALA A 30 2.03 3.23 -0.05
C ALA A 30 3.30 2.84 0.72
N ILE A 31 4.42 3.44 0.37
CA ILE A 31 5.73 3.17 0.96
C ILE A 31 6.04 4.20 2.03
N GLU A 32 6.42 3.75 3.23
CA GLU A 32 6.94 4.65 4.25
C GLU A 32 8.36 5.11 3.87
N THR A 33 8.56 6.42 3.86
CA THR A 33 9.80 7.05 3.39
C THR A 33 10.62 7.70 4.51
N ASN A 34 10.42 7.27 5.76
CA ASN A 34 11.14 7.82 6.91
C ASN A 34 12.62 7.44 6.91
N PHE A 35 12.94 6.24 6.45
CA PHE A 35 14.31 5.71 6.45
C PHE A 35 14.94 5.74 5.06
N SER A 36 14.19 5.41 4.03
CA SER A 36 14.68 5.35 2.67
C SER A 36 13.65 5.82 1.65
N THR A 37 14.12 6.39 0.54
CA THR A 37 13.32 6.71 -0.63
C THR A 37 13.65 5.80 -1.82
N PHE A 38 14.55 4.83 -1.62
CA PHE A 38 14.97 3.92 -2.68
C PHE A 38 13.81 3.12 -3.25
N PRO A 39 12.91 2.47 -2.45
CA PRO A 39 11.82 1.69 -3.00
C PRO A 39 10.87 2.51 -3.89
N VAL A 40 10.60 3.76 -3.51
CA VAL A 40 9.78 4.68 -4.32
C VAL A 40 10.40 4.92 -5.69
N LYS A 41 11.70 5.24 -5.73
CA LYS A 41 12.44 5.53 -6.97
C LYS A 41 12.60 4.28 -7.83
N GLU A 42 12.87 3.14 -7.20
CA GLU A 42 13.07 1.88 -7.91
C GLU A 42 11.75 1.39 -8.54
N LEU A 43 10.61 1.52 -7.85
CA LEU A 43 9.31 1.24 -8.45
C LEU A 43 9.03 2.16 -9.65
N GLN A 44 9.39 3.44 -9.57
CA GLN A 44 9.28 4.36 -10.73
C GLN A 44 10.18 3.92 -11.89
N ARG A 45 11.41 3.50 -11.60
CA ARG A 45 12.33 2.97 -12.61
C ARG A 45 11.78 1.70 -13.30
N LEU A 46 11.03 0.88 -12.55
CA LEU A 46 10.33 -0.30 -13.07
C LEU A 46 9.00 0.04 -13.78
N GLY A 47 8.66 1.32 -13.92
CA GLY A 47 7.43 1.78 -14.56
C GLY A 47 6.18 1.69 -13.67
N TYR A 48 6.34 1.50 -12.36
CA TYR A 48 5.23 1.44 -11.41
C TYR A 48 4.98 2.82 -10.80
N PHE A 49 3.99 3.55 -11.31
CA PHE A 49 3.68 4.91 -10.88
C PHE A 49 2.43 5.01 -10.00
N HIS A 50 1.68 3.92 -9.83
CA HIS A 50 0.51 3.87 -8.95
C HIS A 50 0.96 3.77 -7.49
N GLN A 51 1.53 4.86 -7.01
CA GLN A 51 2.08 5.00 -5.67
C GLN A 51 1.37 6.15 -4.94
N PHE A 52 1.18 5.99 -3.63
CA PHE A 52 0.63 7.02 -2.76
C PHE A 52 1.42 8.32 -2.84
N LYS A 53 0.71 9.44 -2.94
CA LYS A 53 1.27 10.78 -2.99
C LYS A 53 0.81 11.58 -1.79
N ARG A 54 1.72 12.28 -1.15
CA ARG A 54 1.42 13.24 -0.10
C ARG A 54 1.70 14.66 -0.55
N GLU A 55 0.99 15.63 0.03
CA GLU A 55 1.37 17.02 -0.11
C GLU A 55 2.65 17.30 0.69
N ALA A 56 3.55 18.01 0.08
CA ALA A 56 4.74 18.57 0.71
C ALA A 56 4.83 20.07 0.40
N VAL A 57 5.45 20.83 1.28
CA VAL A 57 5.65 22.27 1.11
C VAL A 57 7.13 22.53 0.92
N ASP A 58 7.48 23.21 -0.14
CA ASP A 58 8.83 23.68 -0.36
C ASP A 58 9.16 24.77 0.66
N ASN A 59 10.25 24.60 1.39
CA ASN A 59 10.62 25.50 2.49
C ASN A 59 11.01 26.92 2.02
N ILE A 60 11.46 27.06 0.79
CA ILE A 60 11.94 28.31 0.21
C ILE A 60 10.78 29.02 -0.48
N SER A 61 10.15 28.37 -1.45
CA SER A 61 9.09 28.98 -2.27
C SER A 61 7.71 28.95 -1.62
N LYS A 62 7.54 28.22 -0.49
CA LYS A 62 6.25 27.96 0.19
C LYS A 62 5.18 27.33 -0.72
N LYS A 63 5.54 26.85 -1.90
CA LYS A 63 4.63 26.18 -2.81
C LYS A 63 4.37 24.74 -2.36
N LYS A 64 3.12 24.31 -2.49
CA LYS A 64 2.72 22.92 -2.30
C LYS A 64 3.08 22.11 -3.54
N TYR A 65 3.59 20.91 -3.34
CA TYR A 65 3.86 19.94 -4.40
C TYR A 65 3.55 18.53 -3.94
N GLN A 66 3.36 17.62 -4.89
CA GLN A 66 3.10 16.21 -4.61
C GLN A 66 4.43 15.45 -4.49
N LYS A 67 4.55 14.64 -3.44
CA LYS A 67 5.71 13.78 -3.21
C LYS A 67 5.25 12.34 -2.98
N TYR A 68 5.88 11.42 -3.68
CA TYR A 68 5.59 10.00 -3.51
C TYR A 68 6.00 9.47 -2.13
N GLY A 69 5.23 8.49 -1.66
CA GLY A 69 5.44 7.79 -0.41
C GLY A 69 4.79 8.45 0.80
N PHE A 70 4.54 7.64 1.81
CA PHE A 70 3.99 8.06 3.09
C PHE A 70 5.10 8.53 4.04
N GLN A 71 4.81 9.42 4.93
CA GLN A 71 5.73 9.85 5.99
C GLN A 71 5.05 9.77 7.34
N THR A 72 5.58 8.90 8.20
CA THR A 72 5.16 8.79 9.58
C THR A 72 5.77 9.91 10.40
N THR A 73 4.92 10.73 10.99
CA THR A 73 5.28 11.88 11.82
C THR A 73 4.54 11.81 13.15
N LYS A 74 4.86 12.74 14.07
CA LYS A 74 4.11 12.90 15.33
C LYS A 74 2.63 13.22 15.11
N LEU A 75 2.27 13.81 13.96
CA LEU A 75 0.89 14.15 13.60
C LEU A 75 0.21 13.02 12.83
N SER A 76 0.86 12.43 11.82
CA SER A 76 0.24 11.40 10.97
C SER A 76 0.07 10.06 11.69
N ARG A 77 1.01 9.67 12.57
CA ARG A 77 0.94 8.39 13.28
C ARG A 77 -0.35 8.21 14.10
N PRO A 78 -0.75 9.15 14.99
CA PRO A 78 -2.02 9.01 15.71
C PRO A 78 -3.23 8.94 14.79
N LEU A 79 -3.21 9.68 13.68
CA LEU A 79 -4.30 9.72 12.71
C LEU A 79 -4.50 8.36 12.03
N ILE A 80 -3.42 7.75 11.49
CA ILE A 80 -3.52 6.45 10.83
C ILE A 80 -3.89 5.33 11.81
N ILE A 81 -3.39 5.38 13.06
CA ILE A 81 -3.75 4.41 14.09
C ILE A 81 -5.23 4.54 14.47
N ALA A 82 -5.75 5.76 14.61
CA ALA A 82 -7.18 5.96 14.87
C ALA A 82 -8.05 5.39 13.73
N GLY A 83 -7.64 5.62 12.48
CA GLY A 83 -8.30 5.04 11.30
C GLY A 83 -8.27 3.52 11.32
N LEU A 84 -7.12 2.91 11.62
CA LEU A 84 -7.00 1.45 11.73
C LEU A 84 -7.91 0.88 12.83
N VAL A 85 -7.96 1.52 14.00
CA VAL A 85 -8.85 1.10 15.11
C VAL A 85 -10.31 1.09 14.67
N GLN A 86 -10.73 2.09 13.89
CA GLN A 86 -12.08 2.12 13.32
C GLN A 86 -12.31 0.93 12.38
N VAL A 87 -11.40 0.69 11.45
CA VAL A 87 -11.50 -0.45 10.51
C VAL A 87 -11.56 -1.79 11.24
N VAL A 88 -10.73 -1.99 12.28
CA VAL A 88 -10.75 -3.23 13.09
C VAL A 88 -12.09 -3.43 13.79
N ARG A 89 -12.74 -2.35 14.24
CA ARG A 89 -14.07 -2.43 14.89
C ARG A 89 -15.20 -2.70 13.92
N GLU A 90 -15.16 -2.10 12.74
CA GLU A 90 -16.23 -2.18 11.76
C GLU A 90 -16.08 -3.41 10.84
N HIS A 91 -14.85 -3.84 10.58
CA HIS A 91 -14.50 -4.86 9.62
C HIS A 91 -13.41 -5.81 10.14
N PRO A 92 -13.63 -6.51 11.28
CA PRO A 92 -12.65 -7.42 11.86
C PRO A 92 -12.30 -8.59 10.92
N GLU A 93 -13.21 -8.97 10.02
CA GLU A 93 -13.03 -10.02 9.02
C GLU A 93 -11.91 -9.76 8.02
N LEU A 94 -11.43 -8.52 7.90
CA LEU A 94 -10.31 -8.17 7.04
C LEU A 94 -8.95 -8.64 7.60
N PHE A 95 -8.88 -8.90 8.91
CA PHE A 95 -7.65 -9.23 9.63
C PHE A 95 -7.64 -10.71 9.99
N ASN A 96 -7.06 -11.53 9.14
CA ASN A 96 -6.97 -12.99 9.29
C ASN A 96 -5.52 -13.51 9.28
N ASP A 97 -4.52 -12.62 9.31
CA ASP A 97 -3.12 -12.97 9.46
C ASP A 97 -2.74 -13.05 10.95
N ILE A 98 -2.26 -14.23 11.39
CA ILE A 98 -1.96 -14.50 12.79
C ILE A 98 -0.90 -13.54 13.34
N ALA A 99 0.17 -13.29 12.58
CA ALA A 99 1.25 -12.41 13.04
C ALA A 99 0.76 -10.96 13.25
N THR A 100 -0.11 -10.46 12.38
CA THR A 100 -0.75 -9.15 12.54
C THR A 100 -1.63 -9.10 13.78
N LEU A 101 -2.41 -10.16 14.04
CA LEU A 101 -3.26 -10.24 15.24
C LEU A 101 -2.43 -10.31 16.52
N GLU A 102 -1.33 -11.05 16.53
CA GLU A 102 -0.40 -11.11 17.66
C GLU A 102 0.24 -9.74 17.96
N GLU A 103 0.64 -8.97 16.93
CA GLU A 103 1.10 -7.59 17.13
C GLU A 103 -0.02 -6.71 17.71
N MET A 104 -1.27 -6.86 17.26
CA MET A 104 -2.42 -6.10 17.78
C MET A 104 -2.66 -6.37 19.27
N LEU A 105 -2.48 -7.61 19.75
CA LEU A 105 -2.64 -7.95 21.16
C LEU A 105 -1.59 -7.29 22.07
N THR A 106 -0.42 -6.97 21.54
CA THR A 106 0.67 -6.34 22.26
C THR A 106 0.81 -4.84 22.01
N PHE A 107 -0.12 -4.26 21.26
CA PHE A 107 -0.13 -2.83 20.93
C PHE A 107 -0.96 -2.05 21.95
N VAL A 108 -0.32 -1.23 22.75
CA VAL A 108 -0.92 -0.58 23.92
C VAL A 108 -0.71 0.94 23.89
N ARG A 109 -1.42 1.64 24.77
CA ARG A 109 -1.12 3.03 25.07
C ARG A 109 -0.18 3.10 26.26
N ASN A 110 0.96 3.75 26.07
CA ASN A 110 1.89 4.01 27.17
C ASN A 110 1.33 5.10 28.14
N GLU A 111 2.03 5.35 29.22
CA GLU A 111 1.67 6.36 30.23
C GLU A 111 1.50 7.78 29.67
N LYS A 112 2.16 8.10 28.55
CA LYS A 112 2.06 9.36 27.82
C LYS A 112 0.92 9.38 26.81
N GLY A 113 0.10 8.32 26.75
CA GLY A 113 -1.00 8.17 25.80
C GLY A 113 -0.59 7.83 24.37
N LYS A 114 0.71 7.59 24.10
CA LYS A 114 1.19 7.19 22.78
C LYS A 114 0.89 5.71 22.55
N ALA A 115 0.32 5.40 21.39
CA ALA A 115 0.09 4.03 20.95
C ALA A 115 1.39 3.45 20.37
N GLU A 116 1.86 2.33 20.95
CA GLU A 116 3.09 1.64 20.56
C GLU A 116 3.07 0.19 21.01
N ALA A 117 3.96 -0.64 20.43
CA ALA A 117 4.15 -2.01 20.92
C ALA A 117 4.70 -2.02 22.35
N GLN A 118 4.35 -3.05 23.11
CA GLN A 118 4.99 -3.33 24.42
C GLN A 118 6.49 -3.50 24.23
N GLU A 119 7.26 -3.30 25.31
CA GLU A 119 8.71 -3.46 25.29
C GLU A 119 9.12 -4.86 24.78
N GLY A 120 10.06 -4.90 23.83
CA GLY A 120 10.51 -6.12 23.17
C GLY A 120 9.54 -6.70 22.13
N LYS A 121 8.48 -5.98 21.79
CA LYS A 121 7.53 -6.33 20.71
C LYS A 121 7.66 -5.38 19.53
N HIS A 122 7.05 -5.76 18.40
CA HIS A 122 7.05 -5.02 17.15
C HIS A 122 5.67 -4.49 16.81
N ASP A 123 5.59 -3.44 16.00
CA ASP A 123 4.35 -2.86 15.48
C ASP A 123 4.40 -2.63 13.95
N ASP A 124 5.30 -3.31 13.27
CA ASP A 124 5.55 -3.13 11.84
C ASP A 124 4.34 -3.50 10.99
N LEU A 125 3.68 -4.62 11.32
CA LEU A 125 2.48 -5.07 10.60
C LEU A 125 1.28 -4.16 10.89
N ILE A 126 1.17 -3.66 12.11
CA ILE A 126 0.13 -2.68 12.49
C ILE A 126 0.33 -1.39 11.72
N LEU A 127 1.54 -0.86 11.68
CA LEU A 127 1.83 0.37 10.94
C LEU A 127 1.65 0.18 9.45
N GLY A 128 2.09 -0.95 8.89
CA GLY A 128 1.84 -1.30 7.50
C GLY A 128 0.36 -1.35 7.16
N ALA A 129 -0.46 -2.01 7.98
CA ALA A 129 -1.91 -2.05 7.83
C ALA A 129 -2.54 -0.65 7.97
N ALA A 130 -2.09 0.17 8.93
CA ALA A 130 -2.59 1.52 9.15
C ALA A 130 -2.31 2.44 7.95
N ILE A 131 -1.10 2.37 7.39
CA ILE A 131 -0.72 3.12 6.18
C ILE A 131 -1.55 2.64 4.98
N ALA A 132 -1.72 1.33 4.79
CA ALA A 132 -2.49 0.76 3.70
C ALA A 132 -3.96 1.23 3.74
N HIS A 133 -4.61 1.15 4.91
CA HIS A 133 -5.99 1.63 5.07
C HIS A 133 -6.12 3.14 4.89
N TYR A 134 -5.16 3.91 5.36
CA TYR A 134 -5.14 5.36 5.13
C TYR A 134 -4.99 5.70 3.65
N ALA A 135 -4.10 4.99 2.94
CA ALA A 135 -3.84 5.21 1.52
C ALA A 135 -5.05 4.89 0.63
N ARG A 136 -5.96 4.01 1.05
CA ARG A 136 -7.20 3.67 0.30
C ARG A 136 -7.99 4.89 -0.15
N GLY A 137 -7.92 6.01 0.57
CA GLY A 137 -8.57 7.25 0.16
C GLY A 137 -8.04 7.85 -1.15
N GLN A 138 -6.88 7.40 -1.64
CA GLN A 138 -6.33 7.79 -2.95
C GLN A 138 -6.54 6.73 -4.04
N GLU A 139 -7.12 5.57 -3.69
CA GLU A 139 -7.43 4.55 -4.68
C GLU A 139 -8.56 5.04 -5.58
N VAL A 140 -8.28 5.14 -6.86
CA VAL A 140 -9.30 5.37 -7.87
C VAL A 140 -9.84 4.00 -8.26
N VAL A 141 -10.96 3.61 -7.70
CA VAL A 141 -11.68 2.41 -8.14
C VAL A 141 -12.18 2.71 -9.55
N SER A 142 -11.42 2.27 -10.56
CA SER A 142 -11.95 2.22 -11.91
C SER A 142 -13.17 1.28 -11.88
N PRO A 143 -14.32 1.69 -12.44
CA PRO A 143 -15.44 0.76 -12.57
C PRO A 143 -14.94 -0.49 -13.28
N PRO A 144 -15.48 -1.69 -12.95
CA PRO A 144 -15.10 -2.91 -13.64
C PRO A 144 -15.21 -2.63 -15.14
N VAL A 145 -14.12 -2.89 -15.85
CA VAL A 145 -14.12 -2.73 -17.30
C VAL A 145 -15.12 -3.75 -17.81
N ASP A 146 -16.35 -3.30 -18.05
CA ASP A 146 -17.35 -4.10 -18.74
C ASP A 146 -16.69 -4.57 -20.03
N LYS A 147 -16.51 -5.89 -20.13
CA LYS A 147 -15.96 -6.66 -21.25
C LYS A 147 -15.32 -5.75 -22.31
N ILE A 148 -14.01 -5.81 -22.45
CA ILE A 148 -13.33 -5.16 -23.57
C ILE A 148 -14.07 -5.59 -24.83
N VAL A 149 -14.88 -4.72 -25.38
CA VAL A 149 -15.48 -4.91 -26.70
C VAL A 149 -14.32 -4.76 -27.67
N LEU A 150 -13.74 -5.89 -28.06
CA LEU A 150 -12.68 -5.89 -29.06
C LEU A 150 -13.22 -5.23 -30.34
N PRO A 151 -12.50 -4.25 -30.91
CA PRO A 151 -12.94 -3.62 -32.13
C PRO A 151 -13.17 -4.68 -33.22
N ASP A 152 -14.25 -4.54 -33.98
CA ASP A 152 -14.58 -5.48 -35.07
C ASP A 152 -13.50 -5.55 -36.16
N THR A 153 -12.58 -4.59 -36.16
CA THR A 153 -11.42 -4.51 -37.06
C THR A 153 -10.25 -5.42 -36.65
N LEU A 154 -10.29 -6.07 -35.47
CA LEU A 154 -9.21 -6.98 -35.08
C LEU A 154 -9.22 -8.25 -35.97
N PRO A 155 -8.05 -8.66 -36.49
CA PRO A 155 -7.92 -9.93 -37.22
C PRO A 155 -8.44 -11.11 -36.39
N ALA A 156 -9.12 -12.06 -37.05
CA ALA A 156 -9.85 -13.15 -36.39
C ALA A 156 -8.94 -14.11 -35.60
N ASP A 157 -7.69 -14.21 -35.97
CA ASP A 157 -6.63 -14.97 -35.30
C ASP A 157 -6.24 -14.35 -33.98
N LEU A 158 -5.98 -13.06 -33.95
CA LEU A 158 -5.67 -12.28 -32.72
C LEU A 158 -6.86 -12.25 -31.76
N ARG A 159 -8.10 -12.18 -32.29
CA ARG A 159 -9.31 -12.21 -31.46
C ARG A 159 -9.44 -13.56 -30.74
N ARG A 160 -9.19 -14.68 -31.41
CA ARG A 160 -9.23 -16.03 -30.83
C ARG A 160 -8.16 -16.26 -29.77
N ASP A 161 -6.97 -15.70 -29.92
CA ASP A 161 -5.89 -15.84 -28.94
C ASP A 161 -6.16 -15.05 -27.67
N LEU A 162 -6.73 -13.85 -27.79
CA LEU A 162 -7.16 -13.02 -26.64
C LEU A 162 -8.37 -13.61 -25.88
N GLU A 163 -9.22 -14.41 -26.56
CA GLU A 163 -10.34 -15.10 -25.93
C GLU A 163 -9.91 -16.41 -25.23
N ARG A 164 -8.81 -17.01 -25.67
CA ARG A 164 -8.29 -18.27 -25.10
C ARG A 164 -7.43 -18.10 -23.87
N ASP A 165 -6.76 -16.96 -23.73
CA ASP A 165 -5.89 -16.67 -22.59
C ASP A 165 -6.46 -15.53 -21.73
N PRO A 166 -7.22 -15.88 -20.66
CA PRO A 166 -7.72 -14.87 -19.73
C PRO A 166 -6.62 -14.16 -18.92
N ALA A 167 -5.35 -14.64 -18.97
CA ALA A 167 -4.21 -13.99 -18.32
C ALA A 167 -3.50 -12.98 -19.22
N ALA A 168 -3.87 -12.87 -20.49
CA ALA A 168 -3.38 -11.85 -21.42
C ALA A 168 -4.21 -10.54 -21.36
N ARG A 169 -5.06 -10.43 -20.34
CA ARG A 169 -5.92 -9.25 -20.09
C ARG A 169 -5.31 -8.30 -19.07
#